data_57e9ba360c5fb231f0541bbe6ef87ead
#
_entry.id   57e9ba360c5fb231f0541bbe6ef87ead
#
_cell.length_a   1.000
_cell.length_b   1.000
_cell.length_c   1.000
_cell.angle_alpha   90.00
_cell.angle_beta   90.00
_cell.angle_gamma   90.00
#
_symmetry.space_group_name_H-M   'P 1'
#
loop_
_entity.id
_entity.type
_entity.pdbx_description
1 polymer ?
#
loop_
_entity_poly.entity_id
_entity_poly.type
_entity_poly.pdbx_seq_one_letter_code
_entity_poly.pdbx_strand_id
1 'polypeptide(L)'
;MSSFTMYTTPWCGYCHRLKSQLDREGISYDIVDIEQVPDAALIVEQANGGNQTVPTLVYSDGTAQTNPSLAQVKEKIASLG
;
A
#
# COMPACT_ATOMS: atom_id res chain seq x y z
N MET A 1 -2.06 -8.10 13.74
CA MET A 1 -2.99 -7.31 12.90
C MET A 1 -2.22 -6.45 11.92
N SER A 2 -2.72 -6.35 10.71
CA SER A 2 -2.10 -5.53 9.67
C SER A 2 -2.38 -4.05 9.93
N SER A 3 -1.39 -3.19 9.70
CA SER A 3 -1.55 -1.74 9.83
C SER A 3 -2.25 -1.16 8.60
N PHE A 4 -2.10 -1.81 7.45
CA PHE A 4 -2.63 -1.32 6.18
C PHE A 4 -2.68 -2.46 5.16
N THR A 5 -3.37 -2.19 4.04
CA THR A 5 -3.37 -3.05 2.87
C THR A 5 -2.55 -2.38 1.77
N MET A 6 -1.60 -3.10 1.19
CA MET A 6 -0.79 -2.61 0.07
C MET A 6 -1.31 -3.20 -1.24
N TYR A 7 -1.77 -2.34 -2.11
CA TYR A 7 -2.23 -2.71 -3.44
C TYR A 7 -1.06 -2.64 -4.41
N THR A 8 -0.84 -3.72 -5.15
CA THR A 8 0.37 -3.92 -5.93
C THR A 8 0.09 -4.65 -7.24
N THR A 9 1.10 -4.72 -8.10
CA THR A 9 1.11 -5.58 -9.29
C THR A 9 2.42 -6.37 -9.32
N PRO A 10 2.46 -7.53 -10.01
CA PRO A 10 3.67 -8.36 -10.05
C PRO A 10 4.86 -7.69 -10.72
N TRP A 11 4.60 -6.75 -11.64
CA TRP A 11 5.66 -6.10 -12.43
C TRP A 11 6.14 -4.78 -11.83
N CYS A 12 5.63 -4.39 -10.67
CA CYS A 12 5.92 -3.08 -10.07
C CYS A 12 7.22 -3.13 -9.26
N GLY A 13 8.28 -2.51 -9.77
CA GLY A 13 9.57 -2.44 -9.07
C GLY A 13 9.48 -1.65 -7.78
N TYR A 14 8.72 -0.56 -7.76
CA TYR A 14 8.52 0.25 -6.55
C TYR A 14 7.79 -0.54 -5.47
N CYS A 15 6.85 -1.39 -5.86
CA CYS A 15 6.12 -2.25 -4.92
C CYS A 15 7.08 -3.25 -4.26
N HIS A 16 7.93 -3.89 -5.05
CA HIS A 16 8.91 -4.85 -4.55
C HIS A 16 9.91 -4.20 -3.61
N ARG A 17 10.35 -3.01 -3.95
CA ARG A 17 11.30 -2.26 -3.11
C ARG A 17 10.69 -1.91 -1.76
N LEU A 18 9.48 -1.35 -1.78
CA LEU A 18 8.78 -0.98 -0.54
C LEU A 18 8.50 -2.21 0.31
N LYS A 19 8.05 -3.30 -0.31
CA LYS A 19 7.81 -4.56 0.38
C LYS A 19 9.05 -5.05 1.11
N SER A 20 10.21 -5.04 0.44
CA SER A 20 11.47 -5.45 1.06
C SER A 20 11.81 -4.58 2.26
N GLN A 21 11.60 -3.27 2.15
CA GLN A 21 11.85 -2.34 3.24
C GLN A 21 10.94 -2.60 4.43
N LEU A 22 9.64 -2.84 4.17
CA LEU A 22 8.66 -3.13 5.20
C LEU A 22 8.97 -4.44 5.92
N ASP A 23 9.32 -5.46 5.15
CA ASP A 23 9.66 -6.78 5.71
C ASP A 23 10.90 -6.68 6.62
N ARG A 24 11.88 -5.90 6.23
CA ARG A 24 13.10 -5.69 7.00
C ARG A 24 12.82 -4.98 8.33
N GLU A 25 11.82 -4.09 8.33
CA GLU A 25 11.41 -3.35 9.53
C GLU A 25 10.45 -4.15 10.42
N GLY A 26 10.04 -5.33 9.99
CA GLY A 26 9.10 -6.15 10.76
C GLY A 26 7.68 -5.61 10.78
N ILE A 27 7.31 -4.81 9.79
CA ILE A 27 5.98 -4.23 9.71
C ILE A 27 5.01 -5.23 9.07
N SER A 28 3.88 -5.48 9.74
CA SER A 28 2.84 -6.38 9.23
C SER A 28 1.86 -5.61 8.35
N TYR A 29 1.52 -6.20 7.20
CA TYR A 29 0.57 -5.60 6.26
C TYR A 29 -0.04 -6.70 5.40
N ASP A 30 -1.21 -6.41 4.83
CA ASP A 30 -1.84 -7.28 3.84
C ASP A 30 -1.42 -6.81 2.44
N ILE A 31 -1.32 -7.76 1.51
CA ILE A 31 -0.96 -7.46 0.13
C ILE A 31 -2.07 -7.93 -0.80
N VAL A 32 -2.44 -7.09 -1.76
CA VAL A 32 -3.46 -7.42 -2.74
C VAL A 32 -2.94 -7.10 -4.13
N ASP A 33 -2.97 -8.09 -5.02
CA ASP A 33 -2.61 -7.93 -6.43
C ASP A 33 -3.86 -7.48 -7.18
N ILE A 34 -3.86 -6.23 -7.66
CA ILE A 34 -5.03 -5.65 -8.32
C ILE A 34 -5.34 -6.28 -9.66
N GLU A 35 -4.39 -7.02 -10.24
CA GLU A 35 -4.64 -7.76 -11.48
C GLU A 35 -5.42 -9.05 -11.24
N GLN A 36 -5.34 -9.60 -10.03
CA GLN A 36 -6.06 -10.81 -9.66
C GLN A 36 -7.39 -10.54 -8.97
N VAL A 37 -7.56 -9.34 -8.41
CA VAL A 37 -8.76 -8.94 -7.70
C VAL A 37 -9.31 -7.67 -8.35
N PRO A 38 -10.26 -7.81 -9.31
CA PRO A 38 -10.73 -6.64 -10.10
C PRO A 38 -11.31 -5.51 -9.26
N ASP A 39 -12.03 -5.82 -8.18
CA ASP A 39 -12.60 -4.80 -7.31
C ASP A 39 -11.53 -3.98 -6.60
N ALA A 40 -10.34 -4.55 -6.38
CA ALA A 40 -9.23 -3.85 -5.74
C ALA A 40 -8.70 -2.72 -6.64
N ALA A 41 -8.74 -2.89 -7.96
CA ALA A 41 -8.33 -1.83 -8.90
C ALA A 41 -9.21 -0.59 -8.74
N LEU A 42 -10.50 -0.78 -8.46
CA LEU A 42 -11.43 0.33 -8.22
C LEU A 42 -11.07 1.10 -6.95
N ILE A 43 -10.64 0.38 -5.91
CA ILE A 43 -10.21 1.01 -4.66
C ILE A 43 -8.99 1.90 -4.91
N VAL A 44 -8.03 1.41 -5.70
CA VAL A 44 -6.82 2.17 -6.06
C VAL A 44 -7.20 3.39 -6.88
N GLU A 45 -8.10 3.24 -7.85
CA GLU A 45 -8.56 4.36 -8.68
C GLU A 45 -9.22 5.43 -7.83
N GLN A 46 -10.07 5.04 -6.87
CA GLN A 46 -10.74 6.00 -5.99
C GLN A 46 -9.73 6.76 -5.12
N ALA A 47 -8.69 6.07 -4.65
CA ALA A 47 -7.65 6.67 -3.84
C ALA A 47 -6.77 7.64 -4.63
N ASN A 48 -6.63 7.42 -5.94
CA ASN A 48 -5.71 8.17 -6.81
C ASN A 48 -6.39 9.04 -7.85
N GLY A 49 -7.66 9.38 -7.65
CA GLY A 49 -8.38 10.25 -8.57
C GLY A 49 -8.60 9.66 -9.95
N GLY A 50 -8.76 8.33 -10.04
CA GLY A 50 -9.05 7.63 -11.29
C GLY A 50 -7.86 6.87 -11.88
N ASN A 51 -6.69 6.94 -11.26
CA ASN A 51 -5.49 6.23 -11.74
C ASN A 51 -5.28 4.93 -10.97
N GLN A 52 -4.67 3.94 -11.64
CA GLN A 52 -4.29 2.67 -11.03
C GLN A 52 -2.82 2.66 -10.61
N THR A 53 -2.35 3.74 -10.00
CA THR A 53 -0.96 3.86 -9.56
C THR A 53 -0.68 2.90 -8.40
N VAL A 54 0.38 2.13 -8.51
CA VAL A 54 0.85 1.23 -7.44
C VAL A 54 2.31 1.54 -7.11
N PRO A 55 2.76 1.32 -5.87
CA PRO A 55 1.99 0.81 -4.74
C PRO A 55 1.04 1.87 -4.16
N THR A 56 -0.14 1.46 -3.75
CA THR A 56 -1.08 2.30 -3.00
C THR A 56 -1.37 1.60 -1.68
N LEU A 57 -1.20 2.31 -0.59
CA LEU A 57 -1.45 1.80 0.75
C LEU A 57 -2.73 2.42 1.29
N VAL A 58 -3.65 1.57 1.79
CA VAL A 58 -4.87 2.03 2.45
C VAL A 58 -4.79 1.62 3.91
N TYR A 59 -4.84 2.60 4.80
CA TYR A 59 -4.69 2.39 6.24
C TYR A 59 -6.03 2.11 6.92
N SER A 60 -5.95 1.63 8.16
CA SER A 60 -7.14 1.26 8.94
C SER A 60 -8.08 2.43 9.21
N ASP A 61 -7.59 3.67 9.16
CA ASP A 61 -8.41 4.86 9.34
C ASP A 61 -9.08 5.33 8.03
N GLY A 62 -8.90 4.61 6.94
CA GLY A 62 -9.48 4.93 5.65
C GLY A 62 -8.64 5.86 4.78
N THR A 63 -7.51 6.35 5.27
CA THR A 63 -6.62 7.20 4.47
C THR A 63 -5.74 6.35 3.56
N ALA A 64 -5.22 6.96 2.49
CA ALA A 64 -4.38 6.27 1.52
C ALA A 64 -3.12 7.08 1.22
N GLN A 65 -2.05 6.36 0.85
CA GLN A 65 -0.82 6.96 0.35
C GLN A 65 -0.43 6.28 -0.95
N THR A 66 0.00 7.06 -1.93
CA THR A 66 0.43 6.56 -3.24
C THR A 66 1.95 6.62 -3.32
N ASN A 67 2.57 5.46 -3.55
CA ASN A 67 4.02 5.33 -3.66
C ASN A 67 4.77 6.06 -2.53
N PRO A 68 4.42 5.79 -1.25
CA PRO A 68 5.08 6.46 -0.13
C PRO A 68 6.48 5.94 0.09
N SER A 69 7.33 6.77 0.73
CA SER A 69 8.62 6.31 1.21
C SER A 69 8.43 5.50 2.50
N LEU A 70 9.46 4.72 2.87
CA LEU A 70 9.43 3.99 4.14
C LEU A 70 9.22 4.94 5.33
N ALA A 71 9.88 6.10 5.30
CA ALA A 71 9.73 7.11 6.36
C ALA A 71 8.29 7.58 6.49
N GLN A 72 7.62 7.82 5.36
CA GLN A 72 6.23 8.24 5.35
C GLN A 72 5.30 7.16 5.92
N VAL A 73 5.57 5.89 5.58
CA VAL A 73 4.79 4.78 6.10
C VAL A 73 4.96 4.65 7.62
N LYS A 74 6.19 4.72 8.09
CA LYS A 74 6.49 4.61 9.53
C LYS A 74 5.83 5.75 10.31
N GLU A 75 5.89 6.96 9.78
CA GLU A 75 5.26 8.13 10.40
C GLU A 75 3.74 7.96 10.48
N LYS A 76 3.13 7.47 9.41
CA LYS A 76 1.69 7.23 9.38
C LYS A 76 1.26 6.17 10.39
N ILE A 77 2.00 5.07 10.46
CA ILE A 77 1.71 3.98 11.42
C ILE A 77 1.80 4.52 12.85
N ALA A 78 2.81 5.33 13.14
CA ALA A 78 2.97 5.92 14.46
C ALA A 78 1.78 6.82 14.83
N SER A 79 1.21 7.52 13.83
CA SER A 79 0.05 8.39 14.06
C SER A 79 -1.23 7.59 14.31
N LEU A 80 -1.32 6.35 13.83
CA LEU A 80 -2.48 5.48 14.04
C LEU A 80 -2.47 4.80 15.41
N GLY A 81 -1.28 4.61 15.95
CA GLY A 81 -1.09 3.93 17.22
C GLY A 81 -1.17 4.86 18.38
#